data_0d7ba47a82d095a9cd29c3378ee31b38
#
_entry.id   0d7ba47a82d095a9cd29c3378ee31b38
#
_cell.length_a   1.000
_cell.length_b   1.000
_cell.length_c   1.000
_cell.angle_alpha   90.00
_cell.angle_beta   90.00
_cell.angle_gamma   90.00
#
_symmetry.space_group_name_H-M   'P 1'
#
loop_
_entity.id
_entity.type
_entity.pdbx_description
1 polymer ?
#
loop_
_entity_poly.entity_id
_entity_poly.type
_entity_poly.pdbx_seq_one_letter_code
_entity_poly.pdbx_strand_id
1 'polypeptide(L)'
;VTSFIVAVLSVLTFTLSTATQNIEKAFLQNNSKLLFELFSAQNPINISLPEPIYFSDQLSSQQAYFVFQDIFSSYSTFEFYSERKPLTSEKKNHIYQARWSFRDKKNNDQYLFYIFFYLIEETSKKNKPSKSDWRITEIKAKKI
;
A
#
# COMPACT_ATOMS: atom_id res chain seq x y z
N VAL A 1 11.81 -30.88 -20.18
CA VAL A 1 10.73 -30.32 -20.97
C VAL A 1 9.52 -29.96 -20.10
N THR A 2 9.24 -30.75 -19.08
CA THR A 2 8.13 -30.48 -18.17
C THR A 2 8.40 -29.32 -17.19
N SER A 3 9.66 -29.01 -16.91
CA SER A 3 10.01 -27.92 -16.00
C SER A 3 9.77 -26.54 -16.60
N PHE A 4 9.66 -26.45 -17.90
CA PHE A 4 9.40 -25.19 -18.58
C PHE A 4 7.98 -24.68 -18.36
N ILE A 5 7.02 -25.60 -18.29
CA ILE A 5 5.62 -25.25 -18.15
C ILE A 5 5.31 -24.75 -16.74
N VAL A 6 5.99 -25.28 -15.74
CA VAL A 6 5.78 -24.90 -14.35
C VAL A 6 6.29 -23.47 -14.08
N ALA A 7 7.38 -23.08 -14.72
CA ALA A 7 7.94 -21.74 -14.55
C ALA A 7 7.03 -20.66 -15.15
N VAL A 8 6.34 -20.97 -16.24
CA VAL A 8 5.45 -20.02 -16.89
C VAL A 8 4.17 -19.82 -16.06
N LEU A 9 3.69 -20.86 -15.42
CA LEU A 9 2.48 -20.78 -14.60
C LEU A 9 2.69 -19.97 -13.34
N SER A 10 3.89 -19.95 -12.78
CA SER A 10 4.14 -19.21 -11.55
C SER A 10 4.20 -17.70 -11.77
N VAL A 11 4.39 -17.24 -13.01
CA VAL A 11 4.45 -15.81 -13.31
C VAL A 11 3.04 -15.20 -13.44
N LEU A 12 2.03 -16.04 -13.65
CA LEU A 12 0.68 -15.56 -13.93
C LEU A 12 -0.20 -15.40 -12.70
N THR A 13 0.30 -15.74 -11.51
CA THR A 13 -0.57 -15.85 -10.37
C THR A 13 -0.43 -14.77 -9.35
N PHE A 14 0.13 -13.60 -9.71
CA PHE A 14 0.21 -12.71 -8.63
C PHE A 14 -0.17 -11.34 -8.98
N THR A 15 -0.88 -10.68 -8.21
CA THR A 15 -1.12 -9.28 -8.38
C THR A 15 -1.57 -8.68 -7.09
N LEU A 16 -2.65 -9.15 -6.49
CA LEU A 16 -3.10 -8.63 -5.21
C LEU A 16 -2.13 -8.99 -4.09
N SER A 17 -1.66 -10.22 -4.06
CA SER A 17 -0.70 -10.68 -3.07
C SER A 17 0.60 -9.88 -3.14
N THR A 18 1.08 -9.58 -4.35
CA THR A 18 2.29 -8.80 -4.51
C THR A 18 2.08 -7.35 -4.09
N ALA A 19 0.92 -6.78 -4.40
CA ALA A 19 0.62 -5.41 -3.99
C ALA A 19 0.63 -5.29 -2.46
N THR A 20 -0.01 -6.22 -1.75
CA THR A 20 -0.03 -6.18 -0.29
C THR A 20 1.35 -6.42 0.32
N GLN A 21 2.14 -7.31 -0.27
CA GLN A 21 3.51 -7.53 0.17
C GLN A 21 4.38 -6.29 -0.04
N ASN A 22 4.18 -5.58 -1.14
CA ASN A 22 4.93 -4.36 -1.41
C ASN A 22 4.51 -3.22 -0.49
N ILE A 23 3.25 -3.15 -0.09
CA ILE A 23 2.81 -2.19 0.91
C ILE A 23 3.53 -2.47 2.24
N GLU A 24 3.52 -3.71 2.68
CA GLU A 24 4.20 -4.10 3.91
C GLU A 24 5.68 -3.75 3.85
N LYS A 25 6.33 -4.08 2.75
CA LYS A 25 7.74 -3.79 2.54
C LYS A 25 8.03 -2.29 2.57
N ALA A 26 7.16 -1.50 1.93
CA ALA A 26 7.31 -0.05 1.89
C ALA A 26 7.28 0.54 3.30
N PHE A 27 6.37 0.08 4.14
CA PHE A 27 6.27 0.58 5.51
C PHE A 27 7.41 0.09 6.39
N LEU A 28 7.75 -1.20 6.29
CA LEU A 28 8.86 -1.75 7.09
C LEU A 28 10.20 -1.10 6.76
N GLN A 29 10.37 -0.69 5.52
CA GLN A 29 11.62 -0.05 5.08
C GLN A 29 11.54 1.47 5.07
N ASN A 30 10.40 2.05 5.47
CA ASN A 30 10.18 3.49 5.35
C ASN A 30 10.49 3.99 3.94
N ASN A 31 10.01 3.25 2.95
CA ASN A 31 10.33 3.50 1.54
C ASN A 31 9.14 4.11 0.82
N SER A 32 9.11 5.44 0.74
CA SER A 32 8.01 6.15 0.10
C SER A 32 7.99 5.94 -1.41
N LYS A 33 9.13 5.68 -2.02
CA LYS A 33 9.20 5.44 -3.45
C LYS A 33 8.50 4.13 -3.83
N LEU A 34 8.69 3.10 -3.02
CA LEU A 34 8.02 1.83 -3.25
C LEU A 34 6.51 1.98 -3.09
N LEU A 35 6.09 2.78 -2.12
CA LEU A 35 4.67 3.07 -1.93
C LEU A 35 4.11 3.86 -3.11
N PHE A 36 4.87 4.82 -3.63
CA PHE A 36 4.46 5.62 -4.78
C PHE A 36 4.14 4.75 -5.99
N GLU A 37 4.92 3.71 -6.20
CA GLU A 37 4.72 2.81 -7.34
C GLU A 37 3.39 2.06 -7.26
N LEU A 38 2.78 2.03 -6.07
CA LEU A 38 1.50 1.37 -5.86
C LEU A 38 0.31 2.32 -5.94
N PHE A 39 0.54 3.61 -6.01
CA PHE A 39 -0.56 4.57 -6.10
C PHE A 39 -1.23 4.50 -7.46
N SER A 40 -2.55 4.72 -7.47
CA SER A 40 -3.30 4.79 -8.71
C SER A 40 -2.77 5.91 -9.59
N ALA A 41 -2.61 5.63 -10.87
CA ALA A 41 -2.21 6.64 -11.85
C ALA A 41 -3.41 7.38 -12.44
N GLN A 42 -4.59 6.79 -12.32
CA GLN A 42 -5.79 7.31 -12.96
C GLN A 42 -6.73 8.02 -12.01
N ASN A 43 -6.58 7.78 -10.71
CA ASN A 43 -7.48 8.33 -9.69
C ASN A 43 -6.71 9.12 -8.66
N PRO A 44 -7.34 10.12 -8.05
CA PRO A 44 -6.70 10.81 -6.92
C PRO A 44 -6.58 9.87 -5.73
N ILE A 45 -5.68 10.19 -4.83
CA ILE A 45 -5.41 9.40 -3.65
C ILE A 45 -5.98 10.13 -2.43
N ASN A 46 -6.89 9.49 -1.73
CA ASN A 46 -7.44 10.03 -0.50
C ASN A 46 -6.64 9.52 0.69
N ILE A 47 -6.12 10.42 1.50
CA ILE A 47 -5.33 10.05 2.68
C ILE A 47 -5.98 10.68 3.90
N SER A 48 -6.25 9.86 4.92
CA SER A 48 -6.82 10.33 6.18
C SER A 48 -6.14 9.62 7.33
N LEU A 49 -5.30 10.35 8.06
CA LEU A 49 -4.50 9.81 9.15
C LEU A 49 -4.73 10.65 10.41
N PRO A 50 -4.97 10.00 11.56
CA PRO A 50 -5.24 10.74 12.80
C PRO A 50 -3.95 11.25 13.46
N GLU A 51 -4.08 11.89 14.62
CA GLU A 51 -2.93 12.28 15.41
C GLU A 51 -2.05 11.08 15.72
N PRO A 52 -0.76 11.21 15.71
CA PRO A 52 0.04 12.45 15.71
C PRO A 52 0.34 12.99 14.32
N ILE A 53 0.00 12.24 13.27
CA ILE A 53 0.29 12.67 11.91
C ILE A 53 -0.67 13.77 11.47
N TYR A 54 -1.95 13.56 11.74
CA TYR A 54 -3.00 14.56 11.51
C TYR A 54 -3.02 15.09 10.08
N PHE A 55 -3.37 14.25 9.16
CA PHE A 55 -3.41 14.62 7.76
C PHE A 55 -4.69 14.08 7.12
N SER A 56 -5.38 14.93 6.35
CA SER A 56 -6.57 14.51 5.62
C SER A 56 -6.72 15.37 4.37
N ASP A 57 -6.57 14.74 3.20
CA ASP A 57 -6.71 15.46 1.93
C ASP A 57 -6.81 14.46 0.78
N GLN A 58 -7.23 14.99 -0.36
CA GLN A 58 -7.27 14.27 -1.62
C GLN A 58 -6.13 14.80 -2.51
N LEU A 59 -5.28 13.91 -2.97
CA LEU A 59 -4.02 14.29 -3.58
C LEU A 59 -3.79 13.56 -4.91
N SER A 60 -2.91 14.11 -5.73
CA SER A 60 -2.36 13.37 -6.85
C SER A 60 -1.38 12.32 -6.31
N SER A 61 -1.02 11.35 -7.14
CA SER A 61 -0.04 10.34 -6.73
C SER A 61 1.30 10.97 -6.33
N GLN A 62 1.73 12.01 -7.04
CA GLN A 62 2.98 12.70 -6.69
C GLN A 62 2.88 13.43 -5.37
N GLN A 63 1.77 14.09 -5.11
CA GLN A 63 1.57 14.76 -3.83
C GLN A 63 1.53 13.75 -2.70
N ALA A 64 0.88 12.62 -2.90
CA ALA A 64 0.83 11.54 -1.91
C ALA A 64 2.24 10.99 -1.63
N TYR A 65 3.06 10.89 -2.67
CA TYR A 65 4.45 10.48 -2.50
C TYR A 65 5.20 11.43 -1.55
N PHE A 66 5.05 12.73 -1.74
CA PHE A 66 5.72 13.70 -0.89
C PHE A 66 5.20 13.68 0.54
N VAL A 67 3.90 13.45 0.72
CA VAL A 67 3.33 13.30 2.06
C VAL A 67 3.96 12.12 2.78
N PHE A 68 4.08 10.97 2.12
CA PHE A 68 4.69 9.81 2.76
C PHE A 68 6.20 9.93 2.91
N GLN A 69 6.85 10.68 2.03
CA GLN A 69 8.26 10.99 2.23
C GLN A 69 8.46 11.76 3.54
N ASP A 70 7.60 12.74 3.80
CA ASP A 70 7.64 13.50 5.05
C ASP A 70 7.30 12.63 6.25
N ILE A 71 6.27 11.79 6.13
CA ILE A 71 5.86 10.90 7.23
C ILE A 71 7.02 9.97 7.59
N PHE A 72 7.61 9.33 6.60
CA PHE A 72 8.68 8.37 6.85
C PHE A 72 9.99 9.03 7.28
N SER A 73 10.14 10.34 7.05
CA SER A 73 11.29 11.05 7.57
C SER A 73 11.11 11.45 9.04
N SER A 74 9.87 11.57 9.49
CA SER A 74 9.56 11.99 10.86
C SER A 74 9.24 10.82 11.78
N TYR A 75 8.76 9.73 11.23
CA TYR A 75 8.34 8.56 12.00
C TYR A 75 9.02 7.31 11.47
N SER A 76 9.43 6.44 12.38
CA SER A 76 10.10 5.19 12.05
C SER A 76 9.18 4.02 12.34
N THR A 77 8.93 3.20 11.34
CA THR A 77 8.13 2.00 11.51
C THR A 77 8.94 0.93 12.21
N PHE A 78 8.42 0.34 13.27
CA PHE A 78 9.08 -0.80 13.86
C PHE A 78 8.25 -2.08 13.74
N GLU A 79 6.99 -1.97 13.36
CA GLU A 79 6.15 -3.15 13.15
C GLU A 79 5.06 -2.84 12.14
N PHE A 80 4.85 -3.75 11.22
CA PHE A 80 3.77 -3.64 10.25
C PHE A 80 3.37 -5.04 9.82
N TYR A 81 2.10 -5.40 10.00
CA TYR A 81 1.65 -6.72 9.56
C TYR A 81 0.15 -6.72 9.26
N SER A 82 -0.23 -7.64 8.38
CA SER A 82 -1.62 -7.80 7.96
C SER A 82 -2.48 -8.28 9.11
N GLU A 83 -3.68 -7.69 9.23
CA GLU A 83 -4.64 -8.14 10.22
C GLU A 83 -5.39 -9.39 9.78
N ARG A 84 -5.54 -9.72 8.57
CA ARG A 84 -6.20 -10.85 8.17
C ARG A 84 -6.26 -11.07 6.87
N LYS A 85 -6.63 -11.88 6.37
CA LYS A 85 -6.89 -12.67 5.70
C LYS A 85 -7.30 -12.75 4.61
N PRO A 86 -7.77 -13.53 4.16
CA PRO A 86 -7.39 -14.04 2.94
C PRO A 86 -7.90 -13.20 1.86
N LEU A 87 -7.20 -13.18 0.85
CA LEU A 87 -7.36 -12.36 -0.23
C LEU A 87 -8.09 -13.09 -1.32
N THR A 88 -9.34 -13.36 -1.10
CA THR A 88 -10.14 -13.85 -2.18
C THR A 88 -10.99 -12.70 -2.63
N SER A 89 -10.57 -12.03 -3.66
CA SER A 89 -11.37 -10.97 -4.13
C SER A 89 -11.89 -11.34 -5.50
N GLU A 90 -13.14 -11.63 -5.55
CA GLU A 90 -13.85 -11.76 -6.81
C GLU A 90 -14.25 -10.40 -7.33
N LYS A 91 -14.01 -9.35 -6.55
CA LYS A 91 -14.37 -7.98 -6.90
C LYS A 91 -13.15 -7.21 -7.35
N LYS A 92 -13.39 -6.14 -8.12
CA LYS A 92 -12.34 -5.25 -8.57
C LYS A 92 -11.82 -4.33 -7.47
N ASN A 93 -12.39 -4.43 -6.28
CA ASN A 93 -12.01 -3.63 -5.13
C ASN A 93 -11.63 -4.55 -3.98
N HIS A 94 -10.63 -4.12 -3.21
CA HIS A 94 -10.21 -4.87 -2.03
C HIS A 94 -9.71 -3.91 -0.97
N ILE A 95 -10.02 -4.21 0.29
CA ILE A 95 -9.51 -3.43 1.41
C ILE A 95 -8.48 -4.28 2.14
N TYR A 96 -7.26 -3.77 2.18
CA TYR A 96 -6.16 -4.42 2.90
C TYR A 96 -5.98 -3.73 4.23
N GLN A 97 -6.14 -4.46 5.30
CA GLN A 97 -6.02 -3.94 6.66
C GLN A 97 -4.74 -4.43 7.31
N ALA A 98 -4.05 -3.52 7.99
CA ALA A 98 -2.82 -3.85 8.68
C ALA A 98 -2.72 -3.10 10.01
N ARG A 99 -1.81 -3.55 10.86
CA ARG A 99 -1.44 -2.83 12.07
C ARG A 99 -0.08 -2.20 11.82
N TRP A 100 0.00 -0.92 12.10
CA TRP A 100 1.22 -0.15 11.88
C TRP A 100 1.66 0.45 13.20
N SER A 101 2.80 -0.01 13.70
CA SER A 101 3.41 0.52 14.92
C SER A 101 4.62 1.35 14.53
N PHE A 102 4.67 2.56 15.01
CA PHE A 102 5.73 3.49 14.63
C PHE A 102 6.08 4.40 15.80
N ARG A 103 7.21 5.07 15.67
CA ARG A 103 7.65 5.99 16.71
C ARG A 103 8.06 7.32 16.10
N ASP A 104 7.83 8.36 16.86
CA ASP A 104 8.28 9.71 16.52
C ASP A 104 9.79 9.75 16.71
N LYS A 105 10.54 10.15 15.70
CA LYS A 105 11.99 10.18 15.76
C LYS A 105 12.51 11.25 16.72
N LYS A 106 11.69 12.26 17.03
CA LYS A 106 12.12 13.35 17.91
C LYS A 106 12.10 12.97 19.39
N ASN A 107 11.04 12.29 19.82
CA ASN A 107 10.83 12.03 21.24
C ASN A 107 10.70 10.56 21.59
N ASN A 108 10.76 9.68 20.58
CA ASN A 108 10.58 8.22 20.72
C ASN A 108 9.20 7.79 21.22
N ASP A 109 8.21 8.67 21.17
CA ASP A 109 6.84 8.26 21.48
C ASP A 109 6.37 7.22 20.47
N GLN A 110 5.68 6.21 20.97
CA GLN A 110 5.22 5.11 20.14
C GLN A 110 3.73 5.21 19.90
N TYR A 111 3.32 4.83 18.69
CA TYR A 111 1.93 4.89 18.25
C TYR A 111 1.56 3.62 17.53
N LEU A 112 0.27 3.32 17.57
CA LEU A 112 -0.26 2.13 16.92
C LEU A 112 -1.54 2.51 16.19
N PHE A 113 -1.55 2.24 14.89
CA PHE A 113 -2.71 2.49 14.04
C PHE A 113 -3.24 1.19 13.45
N TYR A 114 -4.54 1.11 13.27
CA TYR A 114 -5.11 0.25 12.25
C TYR A 114 -5.12 1.05 10.98
N ILE A 115 -4.50 0.54 9.92
CA ILE A 115 -4.40 1.26 8.66
C ILE A 115 -5.05 0.43 7.55
N PHE A 116 -5.82 1.10 6.71
CA PHE A 116 -6.60 0.48 5.66
C PHE A 116 -6.17 1.05 4.32
N PHE A 117 -5.91 0.16 3.38
CA PHE A 117 -5.53 0.52 2.02
C PHE A 117 -6.64 0.05 1.10
N TYR A 118 -7.24 0.97 0.39
CA TYR A 118 -8.30 0.67 -0.56
C TYR A 118 -7.65 0.46 -1.91
N LEU A 119 -7.74 -0.76 -2.41
CA LEU A 119 -7.07 -1.18 -3.64
C LEU A 119 -8.09 -1.40 -4.74
N ILE A 120 -7.76 -0.95 -5.91
CA ILE A 120 -8.56 -1.24 -7.11
C ILE A 120 -7.69 -1.89 -8.14
N GLU A 121 -8.32 -2.64 -9.02
CA GLU A 121 -7.63 -3.26 -10.14
C GLU A 121 -7.65 -2.28 -11.29
N GLU A 122 -6.48 -1.90 -11.79
CA GLU A 122 -6.35 -0.99 -12.92
C GLU A 122 -5.70 -1.71 -14.08
N THR A 123 -6.27 -1.54 -15.26
CA THR A 123 -5.67 -2.09 -16.46
C THR A 123 -4.76 -1.05 -17.10
N SER A 124 -3.57 -1.49 -17.46
CA SER A 124 -2.64 -0.64 -18.16
C SER A 124 -3.10 -0.48 -19.60
N LYS A 125 -3.38 0.76 -19.97
CA LYS A 125 -3.91 1.04 -21.32
C LYS A 125 -2.88 0.92 -22.43
N LYS A 126 -1.62 0.85 -22.12
CA LYS A 126 -0.63 1.12 -23.12
C LYS A 126 -0.19 -0.02 -24.01
N ASN A 127 -0.05 -1.21 -23.54
CA ASN A 127 0.54 -2.22 -24.39
C ASN A 127 0.05 -3.66 -24.23
N LYS A 128 -0.75 -3.95 -23.22
CA LYS A 128 -1.23 -5.31 -23.03
C LYS A 128 -2.58 -5.28 -22.33
N PRO A 129 -3.64 -5.54 -23.04
CA PRO A 129 -4.99 -5.47 -22.46
C PRO A 129 -5.26 -6.49 -21.36
N SER A 130 -4.35 -7.43 -21.14
CA SER A 130 -4.57 -8.46 -20.15
C SER A 130 -3.86 -8.22 -18.81
N LYS A 131 -3.12 -7.13 -18.66
CA LYS A 131 -2.42 -6.87 -17.41
C LYS A 131 -3.18 -5.91 -16.55
N SER A 132 -3.69 -6.39 -15.45
CA SER A 132 -4.26 -5.54 -14.42
C SER A 132 -3.33 -5.51 -13.23
N ASP A 133 -3.13 -4.32 -12.68
CA ASP A 133 -2.35 -4.11 -11.48
C ASP A 133 -3.26 -3.61 -10.38
N TRP A 134 -2.99 -4.02 -9.16
CA TRP A 134 -3.71 -3.52 -8.01
C TRP A 134 -3.04 -2.24 -7.53
N ARG A 135 -3.83 -1.19 -7.38
CA ARG A 135 -3.34 0.15 -7.04
C ARG A 135 -4.10 0.74 -5.88
N ILE A 136 -3.43 1.59 -5.12
CA ILE A 136 -4.00 2.25 -3.95
C ILE A 136 -4.74 3.50 -4.38
N THR A 137 -5.98 3.67 -3.93
CA THR A 137 -6.77 4.88 -4.14
C THR A 137 -7.06 5.60 -2.84
N GLU A 138 -6.95 4.91 -1.71
CA GLU A 138 -7.23 5.55 -0.42
C GLU A 138 -6.41 4.88 0.68
N ILE A 139 -5.90 5.68 1.59
CA ILE A 139 -5.25 5.21 2.80
C ILE A 139 -5.92 5.90 3.98
N LYS A 140 -6.42 5.09 4.89
CA LYS A 140 -7.16 5.60 6.02
C LYS A 140 -6.69 4.87 7.27
N ALA A 141 -6.51 5.58 8.36
CA ALA A 141 -6.09 4.95 9.59
C ALA A 141 -6.90 5.43 10.77
N LYS A 142 -6.92 4.63 11.82
CA LYS A 142 -7.50 5.03 13.09
C LYS A 142 -6.61 4.55 14.22
N LYS A 143 -6.60 5.31 15.29
CA LYS A 143 -5.84 4.97 16.47
C LYS A 143 -6.46 3.79 17.18
N ILE A 144 -5.62 3.00 17.76
CA ILE A 144 -6.06 1.90 18.61
C ILE A 144 -6.09 2.37 20.05
#